data_9411c95f7768344bdecf13617da417d0
#
_entry.id   9411c95f7768344bdecf13617da417d0
#
_cell.length_a   1.000
_cell.length_b   1.000
_cell.length_c   1.000
_cell.angle_alpha   90.00
_cell.angle_beta   90.00
_cell.angle_gamma   90.00
#
_symmetry.space_group_name_H-M   'P 1'
#
loop_
_entity.id
_entity.type
_entity.pdbx_description
1 polymer ?
#
loop_
_entity_poly.entity_id
_entity_poly.type
_entity_poly.pdbx_seq_one_letter_code
_entity_poly.pdbx_strand_id
1 'polypeptide(L)'
;MISRRLLATLFSLVLLFPAVRAASAARTAYVIIDAQTGFVLEQVDARDKRQVGSLTKVATAMVVLDWSEKRGGDLNQFATIPPEAFVGTGENLIGFQPGDRITLRDLLYAALVQSDNVAAYTLANQVGVALQPVVPTAGNGSPVAIFVGQMNFLAKSLRMERTRFVNPHGIDTGERSMPFSTAADLARLSRYAMNKPAFRFYVSQKERQISFERGQQKKAYMLRNTNELLGANGVDGVKTGKTARAGDCLILSAHREAEIQKQGEHTKVNPRNLIIVMLGSANRFTEGGQLLARGWQLYDQWAAGGRMIDPKKTL
;
A
#
# COMPACT_ATOMS: atom_id res chain seq x y z
N MET A 1 11.38 -21.33 88.73
CA MET A 1 11.72 -20.19 87.84
C MET A 1 11.87 -20.72 86.42
N ILE A 2 10.88 -20.55 85.60
CA ILE A 2 10.83 -21.09 84.24
C ILE A 2 10.94 -19.90 83.26
N SER A 3 12.08 -19.82 82.53
CA SER A 3 12.35 -18.82 81.52
C SER A 3 11.66 -19.17 80.25
N ARG A 4 10.68 -18.37 79.76
CA ARG A 4 10.07 -18.46 78.46
C ARG A 4 10.91 -17.67 77.43
N ARG A 5 11.54 -18.37 76.49
CA ARG A 5 12.15 -17.76 75.30
C ARG A 5 11.07 -17.62 74.19
N LEU A 6 10.77 -16.35 73.84
CA LEU A 6 9.95 -16.03 72.65
C LEU A 6 10.84 -16.20 71.40
N LEU A 7 10.40 -17.09 70.48
CA LEU A 7 10.93 -17.15 69.10
C LEU A 7 10.11 -16.18 68.24
N ALA A 8 10.74 -15.13 67.73
CA ALA A 8 10.14 -14.23 66.74
C ALA A 8 10.45 -14.79 65.35
N THR A 9 9.41 -15.25 64.66
CA THR A 9 9.50 -15.72 63.26
C THR A 9 9.31 -14.50 62.36
N LEU A 10 10.35 -14.06 61.67
CA LEU A 10 10.28 -13.06 60.60
C LEU A 10 9.68 -13.70 59.34
N PHE A 11 8.47 -13.29 58.94
CA PHE A 11 7.87 -13.60 57.64
C PHE A 11 8.39 -12.59 56.62
N SER A 12 9.33 -12.96 55.76
CA SER A 12 9.76 -12.17 54.61
C SER A 12 8.71 -12.24 53.51
N LEU A 13 7.96 -11.15 53.34
CA LEU A 13 6.99 -10.99 52.24
C LEU A 13 7.77 -10.69 50.96
N VAL A 14 7.95 -11.67 50.08
CA VAL A 14 8.52 -11.47 48.75
C VAL A 14 7.44 -10.89 47.85
N LEU A 15 7.50 -9.58 47.63
CA LEU A 15 6.68 -8.89 46.63
C LEU A 15 7.15 -9.29 45.21
N LEU A 16 6.46 -10.22 44.59
CA LEU A 16 6.58 -10.51 43.17
C LEU A 16 5.96 -9.36 42.36
N PHE A 17 6.78 -8.40 41.93
CA PHE A 17 6.37 -7.45 40.90
C PHE A 17 6.25 -8.19 39.55
N PRO A 18 5.07 -8.17 38.90
CA PRO A 18 4.99 -8.68 37.53
C PRO A 18 5.89 -7.81 36.66
N ALA A 19 6.92 -8.39 36.09
CA ALA A 19 7.73 -7.73 35.07
C ALA A 19 6.81 -7.37 33.88
N VAL A 20 6.40 -6.11 33.79
CA VAL A 20 5.76 -5.56 32.61
C VAL A 20 6.78 -5.66 31.50
N ARG A 21 6.65 -6.70 30.70
CA ARG A 21 7.42 -6.85 29.48
C ARG A 21 7.02 -5.69 28.58
N ALA A 22 7.84 -4.64 28.51
CA ALA A 22 7.69 -3.59 27.52
C ALA A 22 7.59 -4.29 26.17
N ALA A 23 6.43 -4.15 25.50
CA ALA A 23 6.28 -4.65 24.15
C ALA A 23 7.38 -3.95 23.33
N SER A 24 8.38 -4.70 22.87
CA SER A 24 9.40 -4.19 21.97
C SER A 24 8.66 -3.60 20.79
N ALA A 25 8.84 -2.30 20.53
CA ALA A 25 8.29 -1.67 19.34
C ALA A 25 8.71 -2.52 18.15
N ALA A 26 7.73 -3.03 17.40
CA ALA A 26 8.02 -3.93 16.30
C ALA A 26 8.97 -3.22 15.32
N ARG A 27 10.12 -3.83 15.04
CA ARG A 27 11.12 -3.30 14.11
C ARG A 27 10.47 -3.02 12.76
N THR A 28 10.81 -1.91 12.11
CA THR A 28 10.38 -1.59 10.75
C THR A 28 10.76 -2.72 9.80
N ALA A 29 9.77 -3.28 9.08
CA ALA A 29 10.03 -4.27 8.03
C ALA A 29 10.13 -3.53 6.69
N TYR A 30 11.16 -3.85 5.89
CA TYR A 30 11.31 -3.21 4.59
C TYR A 30 11.98 -4.09 3.54
N VAL A 31 11.83 -3.68 2.28
CA VAL A 31 12.57 -4.21 1.14
C VAL A 31 12.90 -3.10 0.16
N ILE A 32 14.11 -3.14 -0.39
CA ILE A 32 14.60 -2.28 -1.46
C ILE A 32 14.91 -3.16 -2.66
N ILE A 33 14.30 -2.86 -3.81
CA ILE A 33 14.51 -3.62 -5.04
C ILE A 33 14.87 -2.71 -6.22
N ASP A 34 15.61 -3.26 -7.16
CA ASP A 34 15.62 -2.74 -8.52
C ASP A 34 14.25 -2.99 -9.17
N ALA A 35 13.60 -1.93 -9.63
CA ALA A 35 12.24 -2.04 -10.15
C ALA A 35 12.15 -2.81 -11.46
N GLN A 36 13.23 -2.81 -12.27
CA GLN A 36 13.24 -3.46 -13.56
C GLN A 36 13.32 -4.99 -13.44
N THR A 37 14.26 -5.48 -12.64
CA THR A 37 14.53 -6.92 -12.52
C THR A 37 13.79 -7.57 -11.36
N GLY A 38 13.44 -6.80 -10.32
CA GLY A 38 12.95 -7.30 -9.05
C GLY A 38 14.07 -7.79 -8.14
N PHE A 39 15.35 -7.55 -8.49
CA PHE A 39 16.49 -7.94 -7.66
C PHE A 39 16.46 -7.21 -6.32
N VAL A 40 16.59 -7.98 -5.24
CA VAL A 40 16.54 -7.45 -3.87
C VAL A 40 17.94 -6.95 -3.49
N LEU A 41 18.04 -5.63 -3.34
CA LEU A 41 19.27 -4.97 -2.90
C LEU A 41 19.47 -5.11 -1.39
N GLU A 42 18.40 -4.93 -0.62
CA GLU A 42 18.39 -5.10 0.84
C GLU A 42 16.98 -5.41 1.34
N GLN A 43 16.90 -6.17 2.43
CA GLN A 43 15.62 -6.43 3.09
C GLN A 43 15.80 -6.72 4.59
N VAL A 44 14.78 -6.35 5.38
CA VAL A 44 14.67 -6.68 6.80
C VAL A 44 13.23 -7.09 7.07
N ASP A 45 13.05 -8.28 7.64
CA ASP A 45 11.73 -8.83 8.01
C ASP A 45 10.69 -8.73 6.87
N ALA A 46 11.17 -8.71 5.60
CA ALA A 46 10.36 -8.38 4.44
C ALA A 46 9.24 -9.39 4.14
N ARG A 47 9.27 -10.56 4.77
CA ARG A 47 8.26 -11.61 4.65
C ARG A 47 7.32 -11.69 5.85
N ASP A 48 7.47 -10.82 6.84
CA ASP A 48 6.58 -10.77 7.99
C ASP A 48 5.20 -10.25 7.59
N LYS A 49 4.16 -10.97 8.00
CA LYS A 49 2.78 -10.55 7.80
C LYS A 49 2.47 -9.37 8.71
N ARG A 50 2.03 -8.26 8.13
CA ARG A 50 1.64 -7.04 8.85
C ARG A 50 0.38 -6.45 8.27
N GLN A 51 -0.34 -5.66 9.06
CA GLN A 51 -1.35 -4.75 8.54
C GLN A 51 -0.64 -3.67 7.73
N VAL A 52 -1.26 -3.22 6.66
CA VAL A 52 -0.61 -2.34 5.67
C VAL A 52 -1.39 -1.05 5.43
N GLY A 53 -2.54 -0.92 6.05
CA GLY A 53 -3.41 0.23 5.90
C GLY A 53 -3.71 0.52 4.42
N SER A 54 -3.71 1.79 4.09
CA SER A 54 -4.05 2.28 2.75
C SER A 54 -3.08 1.89 1.62
N LEU A 55 -1.99 1.16 1.89
CA LEU A 55 -1.21 0.54 0.81
C LEU A 55 -2.06 -0.47 0.02
N THR A 56 -3.12 -1.00 0.62
CA THR A 56 -4.17 -1.81 -0.02
C THR A 56 -4.72 -1.18 -1.28
N LYS A 57 -4.85 0.16 -1.33
CA LYS A 57 -5.42 0.88 -2.48
C LYS A 57 -4.61 0.76 -3.77
N VAL A 58 -3.35 0.32 -3.69
CA VAL A 58 -2.57 -0.05 -4.88
C VAL A 58 -3.23 -1.24 -5.58
N ALA A 59 -3.63 -2.28 -4.83
CA ALA A 59 -4.34 -3.43 -5.40
C ALA A 59 -5.73 -3.02 -5.94
N THR A 60 -6.44 -2.16 -5.22
CA THR A 60 -7.74 -1.60 -5.67
C THR A 60 -7.59 -0.89 -7.01
N ALA A 61 -6.64 0.02 -7.14
CA ALA A 61 -6.39 0.72 -8.38
C ALA A 61 -5.99 -0.24 -9.52
N MET A 62 -5.18 -1.26 -9.23
CA MET A 62 -4.78 -2.23 -10.24
C MET A 62 -5.95 -3.05 -10.77
N VAL A 63 -6.88 -3.50 -9.90
CA VAL A 63 -8.09 -4.21 -10.35
C VAL A 63 -8.94 -3.32 -11.25
N VAL A 64 -9.11 -2.04 -10.92
CA VAL A 64 -9.86 -1.07 -11.75
C VAL A 64 -9.17 -0.85 -13.10
N LEU A 65 -7.87 -0.62 -13.11
CA LEU A 65 -7.11 -0.37 -14.34
C LEU A 65 -7.02 -1.62 -15.22
N ASP A 66 -6.84 -2.81 -14.63
CA ASP A 66 -6.87 -4.07 -15.36
C ASP A 66 -8.25 -4.37 -15.95
N TRP A 67 -9.33 -4.05 -15.23
CA TRP A 67 -10.69 -4.15 -15.75
C TRP A 67 -10.90 -3.20 -16.94
N SER A 68 -10.47 -1.94 -16.82
CA SER A 68 -10.57 -0.98 -17.92
C SER A 68 -9.78 -1.44 -19.15
N GLU A 69 -8.54 -1.85 -18.98
CA GLU A 69 -7.64 -2.26 -20.06
C GLU A 69 -8.08 -3.55 -20.75
N LYS A 70 -8.46 -4.57 -19.95
CA LYS A 70 -8.73 -5.93 -20.48
C LYS A 70 -10.18 -6.16 -20.90
N ARG A 71 -11.11 -5.35 -20.38
CA ARG A 71 -12.56 -5.50 -20.60
C ARG A 71 -13.23 -4.27 -21.20
N GLY A 72 -12.46 -3.26 -21.60
CA GLY A 72 -12.98 -2.04 -22.22
C GLY A 72 -13.78 -1.16 -21.23
N GLY A 73 -13.54 -1.28 -19.93
CA GLY A 73 -14.22 -0.45 -18.95
C GLY A 73 -13.87 1.03 -19.10
N ASP A 74 -14.88 1.89 -19.26
CA ASP A 74 -14.67 3.32 -19.40
C ASP A 74 -14.44 3.98 -18.04
N LEU A 75 -13.26 4.57 -17.83
CA LEU A 75 -12.93 5.31 -16.62
C LEU A 75 -13.64 6.69 -16.54
N ASN A 76 -14.22 7.17 -17.63
CA ASN A 76 -15.00 8.42 -17.63
C ASN A 76 -16.47 8.19 -17.26
N GLN A 77 -16.93 6.92 -17.16
CA GLN A 77 -18.27 6.66 -16.66
C GLN A 77 -18.45 7.16 -15.23
N PHE A 78 -19.66 7.62 -14.93
CA PHE A 78 -20.02 8.04 -13.59
C PHE A 78 -20.35 6.84 -12.71
N ALA A 79 -19.87 6.87 -11.47
CA ALA A 79 -20.34 6.05 -10.37
C ALA A 79 -21.14 6.93 -9.40
N THR A 80 -22.16 6.34 -8.78
CA THR A 80 -22.87 6.95 -7.65
C THR A 80 -22.27 6.46 -6.35
N ILE A 81 -21.94 7.37 -5.44
CA ILE A 81 -21.41 7.02 -4.12
C ILE A 81 -22.51 6.35 -3.29
N PRO A 82 -22.38 5.08 -2.92
CA PRO A 82 -23.40 4.38 -2.17
C PRO A 82 -23.31 4.71 -0.66
N PRO A 83 -24.43 4.64 0.09
CA PRO A 83 -24.43 4.88 1.55
C PRO A 83 -23.44 3.99 2.31
N GLU A 84 -23.25 2.75 1.87
CA GLU A 84 -22.34 1.77 2.47
C GLU A 84 -20.87 2.21 2.43
N ALA A 85 -20.51 3.12 1.50
CA ALA A 85 -19.16 3.66 1.41
C ALA A 85 -18.74 4.49 2.64
N PHE A 86 -19.67 4.83 3.52
CA PHE A 86 -19.40 5.60 4.74
C PHE A 86 -19.34 4.73 5.99
N VAL A 87 -19.65 3.44 5.88
CA VAL A 87 -19.65 2.52 7.01
C VAL A 87 -18.23 2.04 7.30
N GLY A 88 -17.66 2.43 8.43
CA GLY A 88 -16.34 1.99 8.87
C GLY A 88 -15.18 2.50 8.02
N THR A 89 -15.37 3.52 7.19
CA THR A 89 -14.34 4.04 6.29
C THR A 89 -13.53 5.22 6.87
N GLY A 90 -13.85 5.68 8.07
CA GLY A 90 -13.11 6.74 8.76
C GLY A 90 -13.40 8.14 8.21
N GLU A 91 -12.38 8.98 8.14
CA GLU A 91 -12.51 10.38 7.72
C GLU A 91 -12.94 10.52 6.25
N ASN A 92 -13.74 11.54 5.98
CA ASN A 92 -14.23 11.93 4.66
C ASN A 92 -13.82 13.39 4.39
N LEU A 93 -12.54 13.61 4.15
CA LEU A 93 -11.97 14.96 3.97
C LEU A 93 -12.48 15.67 2.71
N ILE A 94 -12.85 14.93 1.67
CA ILE A 94 -13.40 15.49 0.43
C ILE A 94 -14.83 16.00 0.65
N GLY A 95 -15.51 15.46 1.66
CA GLY A 95 -16.88 15.82 1.99
C GLY A 95 -17.90 15.19 1.04
N PHE A 96 -17.61 13.98 0.52
CA PHE A 96 -18.58 13.22 -0.26
C PHE A 96 -19.86 12.93 0.52
N GLN A 97 -20.96 12.79 -0.20
CA GLN A 97 -22.27 12.39 0.37
C GLN A 97 -22.84 11.21 -0.42
N PRO A 98 -23.70 10.39 0.21
CA PRO A 98 -24.45 9.37 -0.51
C PRO A 98 -25.24 10.02 -1.66
N GLY A 99 -25.17 9.40 -2.84
CA GLY A 99 -25.81 9.91 -4.05
C GLY A 99 -24.97 10.88 -4.89
N ASP A 100 -23.81 11.36 -4.40
CA ASP A 100 -22.88 12.10 -5.25
C ASP A 100 -22.46 11.25 -6.45
N ARG A 101 -22.33 11.88 -7.62
CA ARG A 101 -21.92 11.23 -8.86
C ARG A 101 -20.53 11.72 -9.27
N ILE A 102 -19.64 10.81 -9.55
CA ILE A 102 -18.23 11.10 -9.85
C ILE A 102 -17.68 10.07 -10.84
N THR A 103 -16.75 10.48 -11.71
CA THR A 103 -16.12 9.54 -12.65
C THR A 103 -15.19 8.55 -11.94
N LEU A 104 -15.05 7.32 -12.49
CA LEU A 104 -14.09 6.34 -11.96
C LEU A 104 -12.65 6.89 -12.01
N ARG A 105 -12.34 7.70 -13.01
CA ARG A 105 -11.06 8.39 -13.11
C ARG A 105 -10.80 9.31 -11.92
N ASP A 106 -11.78 10.13 -11.54
CA ASP A 106 -11.63 11.06 -10.42
C ASP A 106 -11.66 10.33 -9.07
N LEU A 107 -12.38 9.21 -8.97
CA LEU A 107 -12.31 8.30 -7.81
C LEU A 107 -10.91 7.67 -7.67
N LEU A 108 -10.25 7.27 -8.78
CA LEU A 108 -8.87 6.77 -8.74
C LEU A 108 -7.91 7.85 -8.21
N TYR A 109 -8.05 9.11 -8.64
CA TYR A 109 -7.27 10.21 -8.07
C TYR A 109 -7.54 10.37 -6.58
N ALA A 110 -8.80 10.39 -6.15
CA ALA A 110 -9.15 10.52 -4.74
C ALA A 110 -8.56 9.38 -3.88
N ALA A 111 -8.64 8.14 -4.35
CA ALA A 111 -8.12 6.97 -3.64
C ALA A 111 -6.59 6.92 -3.59
N LEU A 112 -5.89 7.33 -4.66
CA LEU A 112 -4.43 7.21 -4.76
C LEU A 112 -3.70 8.44 -4.23
N VAL A 113 -4.16 9.65 -4.57
CA VAL A 113 -3.50 10.92 -4.21
C VAL A 113 -3.79 11.27 -2.76
N GLN A 114 -5.05 11.38 -2.37
CA GLN A 114 -5.45 11.77 -1.01
C GLN A 114 -5.78 10.60 -0.10
N SER A 115 -5.71 9.36 -0.64
CA SER A 115 -5.97 8.14 0.13
C SER A 115 -7.43 7.98 0.60
N ASP A 116 -8.40 8.55 -0.12
CA ASP A 116 -9.80 8.54 0.27
C ASP A 116 -10.39 7.13 0.30
N ASN A 117 -11.07 6.78 1.39
CA ASN A 117 -11.64 5.45 1.60
C ASN A 117 -13.01 5.28 0.95
N VAL A 118 -13.81 6.36 0.92
CA VAL A 118 -15.13 6.38 0.26
C VAL A 118 -14.95 6.17 -1.25
N ALA A 119 -13.94 6.83 -1.83
CA ALA A 119 -13.58 6.62 -3.23
C ALA A 119 -13.14 5.19 -3.52
N ALA A 120 -12.30 4.60 -2.67
CA ALA A 120 -11.86 3.21 -2.84
C ALA A 120 -13.03 2.22 -2.75
N TYR A 121 -13.97 2.44 -1.82
CA TYR A 121 -15.18 1.63 -1.70
C TYR A 121 -16.08 1.77 -2.93
N THR A 122 -16.31 3.02 -3.39
CA THR A 122 -17.16 3.31 -4.56
C THR A 122 -16.60 2.69 -5.83
N LEU A 123 -15.27 2.74 -6.03
CA LEU A 123 -14.60 2.03 -7.13
C LEU A 123 -14.87 0.52 -7.08
N ALA A 124 -14.70 -0.07 -5.89
CA ALA A 124 -14.93 -1.50 -5.69
C ALA A 124 -16.40 -1.90 -5.92
N ASN A 125 -17.34 -1.07 -5.50
CA ASN A 125 -18.76 -1.31 -5.74
C ASN A 125 -19.09 -1.25 -7.22
N GLN A 126 -18.70 -0.17 -7.92
CA GLN A 126 -19.03 0.03 -9.34
C GLN A 126 -18.39 -1.04 -10.24
N VAL A 127 -17.10 -1.31 -10.06
CA VAL A 127 -16.39 -2.32 -10.86
C VAL A 127 -16.84 -3.72 -10.46
N GLY A 128 -17.17 -3.95 -9.18
CA GLY A 128 -17.75 -5.21 -8.70
C GLY A 128 -19.07 -5.54 -9.38
N VAL A 129 -19.96 -4.57 -9.56
CA VAL A 129 -21.20 -4.74 -10.35
C VAL A 129 -20.87 -5.16 -11.78
N ALA A 130 -19.92 -4.50 -12.43
CA ALA A 130 -19.52 -4.82 -13.81
C ALA A 130 -18.87 -6.21 -13.93
N LEU A 131 -18.29 -6.74 -12.85
CA LEU A 131 -17.65 -8.05 -12.82
C LEU A 131 -18.62 -9.19 -12.49
N GLN A 132 -19.77 -8.92 -11.89
CA GLN A 132 -20.75 -9.95 -11.51
C GLN A 132 -21.10 -10.94 -12.64
N PRO A 133 -21.42 -10.48 -13.86
CA PRO A 133 -21.83 -11.39 -14.94
C PRO A 133 -20.70 -12.30 -15.46
N VAL A 134 -19.45 -11.98 -15.17
CA VAL A 134 -18.28 -12.58 -15.83
C VAL A 134 -17.32 -13.32 -14.88
N VAL A 135 -17.64 -13.32 -13.58
CA VAL A 135 -16.91 -14.07 -12.56
C VAL A 135 -17.73 -15.30 -12.14
N PRO A 136 -17.37 -16.50 -12.58
CA PRO A 136 -18.20 -17.71 -12.36
C PRO A 136 -18.48 -18.07 -10.90
N THR A 137 -17.58 -17.63 -10.01
CA THR A 137 -17.66 -17.91 -8.55
C THR A 137 -18.33 -16.79 -7.77
N ALA A 138 -18.88 -15.78 -8.47
CA ALA A 138 -19.41 -14.59 -7.81
C ALA A 138 -20.65 -14.89 -6.93
N GLY A 139 -21.36 -15.98 -7.17
CA GLY A 139 -22.51 -16.39 -6.36
C GLY A 139 -23.42 -15.20 -5.99
N ASN A 140 -24.07 -15.24 -4.86
CA ASN A 140 -24.87 -14.14 -4.32
C ASN A 140 -24.03 -13.10 -3.51
N GLY A 141 -22.74 -12.96 -3.81
CA GLY A 141 -21.84 -12.01 -3.13
C GLY A 141 -22.15 -10.56 -3.48
N SER A 142 -21.94 -9.64 -2.52
CA SER A 142 -22.03 -8.21 -2.80
C SER A 142 -20.98 -7.78 -3.85
N PRO A 143 -21.25 -6.72 -4.63
CA PRO A 143 -20.27 -6.20 -5.60
C PRO A 143 -18.87 -5.99 -5.03
N VAL A 144 -18.79 -5.43 -3.81
CA VAL A 144 -17.51 -5.21 -3.12
C VAL A 144 -16.84 -6.54 -2.76
N ALA A 145 -17.59 -7.58 -2.36
CA ALA A 145 -17.00 -8.90 -2.09
C ALA A 145 -16.42 -9.53 -3.35
N ILE A 146 -17.10 -9.40 -4.49
CA ILE A 146 -16.60 -9.85 -5.80
C ILE A 146 -15.32 -9.11 -6.17
N PHE A 147 -15.29 -7.80 -5.98
CA PHE A 147 -14.11 -6.98 -6.24
C PHE A 147 -12.93 -7.38 -5.35
N VAL A 148 -13.15 -7.59 -4.04
CA VAL A 148 -12.12 -8.08 -3.10
C VAL A 148 -11.63 -9.47 -3.51
N GLY A 149 -12.51 -10.33 -4.04
CA GLY A 149 -12.12 -11.58 -4.67
C GLY A 149 -11.12 -11.38 -5.81
N GLN A 150 -11.32 -10.36 -6.67
CA GLN A 150 -10.38 -10.03 -7.73
C GLN A 150 -9.06 -9.44 -7.21
N MET A 151 -9.08 -8.67 -6.11
CA MET A 151 -7.83 -8.23 -5.45
C MET A 151 -7.00 -9.42 -4.96
N ASN A 152 -7.64 -10.42 -4.37
CA ASN A 152 -6.94 -11.63 -3.92
C ASN A 152 -6.53 -12.53 -5.08
N PHE A 153 -7.28 -12.57 -6.18
CA PHE A 153 -6.88 -13.24 -7.43
C PHE A 153 -5.64 -12.57 -8.03
N LEU A 154 -5.60 -11.25 -8.09
CA LEU A 154 -4.42 -10.48 -8.51
C LEU A 154 -3.21 -10.80 -7.61
N ALA A 155 -3.39 -10.79 -6.28
CA ALA A 155 -2.34 -11.15 -5.35
C ALA A 155 -1.77 -12.55 -5.64
N LYS A 156 -2.64 -13.54 -5.87
CA LYS A 156 -2.23 -14.91 -6.24
C LYS A 156 -1.46 -14.93 -7.56
N SER A 157 -1.93 -14.21 -8.59
CA SER A 157 -1.26 -14.14 -9.90
C SER A 157 0.14 -13.52 -9.84
N LEU A 158 0.35 -12.60 -8.90
CA LEU A 158 1.63 -11.97 -8.62
C LEU A 158 2.49 -12.74 -7.60
N ARG A 159 2.09 -13.96 -7.22
CA ARG A 159 2.77 -14.79 -6.19
C ARG A 159 2.93 -14.09 -4.84
N MET A 160 1.92 -13.30 -4.46
CA MET A 160 1.85 -12.65 -3.14
C MET A 160 1.25 -13.62 -2.12
N GLU A 161 2.00 -14.67 -1.79
CA GLU A 161 1.52 -15.83 -1.02
C GLU A 161 1.19 -15.50 0.45
N ARG A 162 1.69 -14.37 0.94
CA ARG A 162 1.50 -13.91 2.31
C ARG A 162 0.65 -12.64 2.36
N THR A 163 -0.33 -12.54 1.44
CA THR A 163 -1.23 -11.40 1.33
C THR A 163 -2.68 -11.84 1.36
N ARG A 164 -3.50 -11.10 2.08
CA ARG A 164 -4.94 -11.23 2.11
C ARG A 164 -5.60 -9.86 2.22
N PHE A 165 -6.38 -9.51 1.22
CA PHE A 165 -7.24 -8.34 1.22
C PHE A 165 -8.64 -8.73 1.70
N VAL A 166 -9.29 -7.88 2.51
CA VAL A 166 -10.66 -8.10 3.02
C VAL A 166 -11.60 -6.94 2.68
N ASN A 167 -11.03 -5.81 2.30
CA ASN A 167 -11.75 -4.62 1.84
C ASN A 167 -10.88 -3.82 0.85
N PRO A 168 -11.45 -2.84 0.11
CA PRO A 168 -10.71 -2.10 -0.91
C PRO A 168 -9.86 -0.95 -0.38
N HIS A 169 -9.95 -0.58 0.90
CA HIS A 169 -9.31 0.63 1.45
C HIS A 169 -8.18 0.34 2.46
N GLY A 170 -8.19 -0.85 3.08
CA GLY A 170 -7.14 -1.29 4.01
C GLY A 170 -7.38 -0.91 5.47
N ILE A 171 -8.57 -0.45 5.85
CA ILE A 171 -8.93 -0.29 7.26
C ILE A 171 -9.00 -1.68 7.90
N ASP A 172 -8.43 -1.80 9.09
CA ASP A 172 -8.25 -3.05 9.82
C ASP A 172 -9.00 -3.09 11.17
N THR A 173 -9.99 -2.19 11.34
CA THR A 173 -10.86 -2.13 12.52
C THR A 173 -12.21 -2.75 12.19
N GLY A 174 -12.77 -3.52 13.15
CA GLY A 174 -14.12 -4.13 13.02
C GLY A 174 -14.20 -5.33 12.07
N GLU A 175 -13.11 -5.75 11.46
CA GLU A 175 -13.08 -6.90 10.56
C GLU A 175 -13.01 -8.21 11.35
N ARG A 176 -13.87 -9.18 10.99
CA ARG A 176 -13.82 -10.55 11.54
C ARG A 176 -12.51 -11.25 11.16
N SER A 177 -11.96 -10.90 10.03
CA SER A 177 -10.72 -11.45 9.49
C SER A 177 -9.79 -10.30 9.14
N MET A 178 -8.61 -10.29 9.75
CA MET A 178 -7.64 -9.20 9.56
C MET A 178 -7.01 -9.24 8.16
N PRO A 179 -6.95 -8.08 7.46
CA PRO A 179 -6.14 -7.96 6.26
C PRO A 179 -4.65 -8.02 6.64
N PHE A 180 -3.83 -8.57 5.78
CA PHE A 180 -2.37 -8.56 5.95
C PHE A 180 -1.66 -8.64 4.61
N SER A 181 -0.42 -8.17 4.60
CA SER A 181 0.54 -8.37 3.51
C SER A 181 1.96 -8.39 4.08
N THR A 182 2.94 -8.38 3.20
CA THR A 182 4.36 -8.30 3.54
C THR A 182 5.05 -7.24 2.67
N ALA A 183 6.21 -6.74 3.11
CA ALA A 183 6.96 -5.78 2.29
C ALA A 183 7.37 -6.40 0.93
N ALA A 184 7.77 -7.67 0.92
CA ALA A 184 8.12 -8.39 -0.30
C ALA A 184 6.92 -8.54 -1.27
N ASP A 185 5.74 -8.89 -0.76
CA ASP A 185 4.54 -9.04 -1.59
C ASP A 185 4.10 -7.68 -2.16
N LEU A 186 4.11 -6.62 -1.33
CA LEU A 186 3.78 -5.28 -1.81
C LEU A 186 4.82 -4.74 -2.81
N ALA A 187 6.08 -5.17 -2.73
CA ALA A 187 7.07 -4.83 -3.75
C ALA A 187 6.74 -5.47 -5.11
N ARG A 188 6.26 -6.73 -5.13
CA ARG A 188 5.75 -7.36 -6.36
C ARG A 188 4.56 -6.61 -6.95
N LEU A 189 3.58 -6.26 -6.10
CA LEU A 189 2.42 -5.48 -6.52
C LEU A 189 2.84 -4.10 -7.05
N SER A 190 3.75 -3.43 -6.37
CA SER A 190 4.24 -2.10 -6.77
C SER A 190 4.99 -2.14 -8.09
N ARG A 191 5.82 -3.17 -8.30
CA ARG A 191 6.52 -3.40 -9.56
C ARG A 191 5.54 -3.62 -10.70
N TYR A 192 4.50 -4.44 -10.51
CA TYR A 192 3.43 -4.63 -11.47
C TYR A 192 2.71 -3.31 -11.78
N ALA A 193 2.35 -2.56 -10.76
CA ALA A 193 1.63 -1.30 -10.88
C ALA A 193 2.47 -0.22 -11.59
N MET A 194 3.73 -0.05 -11.20
CA MET A 194 4.63 0.94 -11.79
C MET A 194 5.03 0.62 -13.24
N ASN A 195 4.81 -0.59 -13.72
CA ASN A 195 4.94 -0.91 -15.15
C ASN A 195 3.77 -0.40 -16.01
N LYS A 196 2.67 0.06 -15.38
CA LYS A 196 1.52 0.65 -16.09
C LYS A 196 1.64 2.18 -16.17
N PRO A 197 1.74 2.78 -17.36
CA PRO A 197 1.83 4.24 -17.53
C PRO A 197 0.69 5.00 -16.85
N ALA A 198 -0.55 4.48 -16.95
CA ALA A 198 -1.71 5.09 -16.32
C ALA A 198 -1.55 5.15 -14.79
N PHE A 199 -1.10 4.07 -14.15
CA PHE A 199 -0.90 4.07 -12.70
C PHE A 199 0.18 5.07 -12.27
N ARG A 200 1.34 5.09 -12.97
CA ARG A 200 2.40 6.08 -12.70
C ARG A 200 1.87 7.50 -12.76
N PHE A 201 1.04 7.79 -13.76
CA PHE A 201 0.46 9.11 -13.92
C PHE A 201 -0.43 9.51 -12.73
N TYR A 202 -1.25 8.59 -12.18
CA TYR A 202 -2.07 8.86 -11.00
C TYR A 202 -1.21 9.16 -9.75
N VAL A 203 -0.23 8.33 -9.45
CA VAL A 203 0.52 8.42 -8.19
C VAL A 203 1.57 9.54 -8.19
N SER A 204 1.96 10.05 -9.35
CA SER A 204 2.92 11.15 -9.49
C SER A 204 2.30 12.54 -9.31
N GLN A 205 0.97 12.65 -9.16
CA GLN A 205 0.32 13.95 -8.98
C GLN A 205 0.54 14.48 -7.57
N LYS A 206 1.17 15.64 -7.42
CA LYS A 206 1.28 16.35 -6.12
C LYS A 206 -0.06 16.90 -5.67
N GLU A 207 -0.77 17.52 -6.62
CA GLU A 207 -2.11 18.05 -6.44
C GLU A 207 -2.95 17.72 -7.68
N ARG A 208 -4.25 17.51 -7.48
CA ARG A 208 -5.18 17.24 -8.57
C ARG A 208 -6.57 17.75 -8.23
N GLN A 209 -7.12 18.62 -9.06
CA GLN A 209 -8.52 18.98 -8.96
C GLN A 209 -9.40 17.86 -9.53
N ILE A 210 -10.37 17.43 -8.74
CA ILE A 210 -11.46 16.53 -9.15
C ILE A 210 -12.77 17.31 -9.14
N SER A 211 -13.79 16.75 -9.83
CA SER A 211 -15.14 17.30 -9.79
C SER A 211 -16.18 16.18 -9.66
N PHE A 212 -17.25 16.47 -8.92
CA PHE A 212 -18.37 15.57 -8.72
C PHE A 212 -19.70 16.34 -8.73
N GLU A 213 -20.78 15.62 -8.95
CA GLU A 213 -22.13 16.18 -9.02
C GLU A 213 -22.89 15.84 -7.73
N ARG A 214 -23.49 16.83 -7.10
CA ARG A 214 -24.43 16.69 -5.99
C ARG A 214 -25.79 17.25 -6.38
N GLY A 215 -26.72 16.37 -6.73
CA GLY A 215 -27.93 16.78 -7.42
C GLY A 215 -27.59 17.47 -8.73
N GLN A 216 -28.05 18.72 -8.90
CA GLN A 216 -27.76 19.54 -10.09
C GLN A 216 -26.50 20.42 -9.94
N GLN A 217 -25.83 20.38 -8.80
CA GLN A 217 -24.66 21.20 -8.53
C GLN A 217 -23.36 20.46 -8.84
N LYS A 218 -22.48 21.09 -9.61
CA LYS A 218 -21.11 20.63 -9.79
C LYS A 218 -20.25 21.16 -8.63
N LYS A 219 -19.58 20.25 -7.93
CA LYS A 219 -18.62 20.53 -6.87
C LYS A 219 -17.21 20.25 -7.38
N ALA A 220 -16.23 20.97 -6.86
CA ALA A 220 -14.82 20.74 -7.14
C ALA A 220 -14.06 20.62 -5.83
N TYR A 221 -13.00 19.81 -5.82
CA TYR A 221 -12.12 19.63 -4.67
C TYR A 221 -10.68 19.49 -5.14
N MET A 222 -9.74 20.12 -4.43
CA MET A 222 -8.31 20.00 -4.71
C MET A 222 -7.70 18.90 -3.84
N LEU A 223 -7.37 17.79 -4.46
CA LEU A 223 -6.65 16.69 -3.81
C LEU A 223 -5.18 17.08 -3.59
N ARG A 224 -4.61 16.65 -2.46
CA ARG A 224 -3.18 16.77 -2.15
C ARG A 224 -2.59 15.39 -1.86
N ASN A 225 -1.43 15.12 -2.47
CA ASN A 225 -0.79 13.84 -2.28
C ASN A 225 -0.28 13.69 -0.84
N THR A 226 -0.57 12.54 -0.25
CA THR A 226 -0.15 12.20 1.12
C THR A 226 1.33 11.80 1.21
N ASN A 227 2.04 11.64 0.09
CA ASN A 227 3.47 11.33 0.05
C ASN A 227 4.30 12.62 0.04
N GLU A 228 4.78 13.03 1.21
CA GLU A 228 5.59 14.26 1.37
C GLU A 228 6.95 14.19 0.66
N LEU A 229 7.44 12.99 0.31
CA LEU A 229 8.70 12.81 -0.43
C LEU A 229 8.52 12.95 -1.95
N LEU A 230 7.28 13.08 -2.44
CA LEU A 230 7.00 13.12 -3.87
C LEU A 230 7.67 14.31 -4.56
N GLY A 231 8.46 14.01 -5.61
CA GLY A 231 9.23 14.98 -6.38
C GLY A 231 10.59 15.32 -5.79
N ALA A 232 10.94 14.83 -4.58
CA ALA A 232 12.27 14.97 -4.02
C ALA A 232 13.14 13.76 -4.41
N ASN A 233 14.41 14.00 -4.78
CA ASN A 233 15.39 12.95 -5.07
C ASN A 233 14.93 11.89 -6.08
N GLY A 234 14.13 12.30 -7.08
CA GLY A 234 13.60 11.42 -8.12
C GLY A 234 12.40 10.57 -7.69
N VAL A 235 11.79 10.81 -6.52
CA VAL A 235 10.59 10.11 -6.07
C VAL A 235 9.40 10.49 -6.94
N ASP A 236 8.77 9.49 -7.58
CA ASP A 236 7.64 9.63 -8.52
C ASP A 236 6.36 8.87 -8.09
N GLY A 237 6.36 8.30 -6.90
CA GLY A 237 5.23 7.57 -6.31
C GLY A 237 5.61 6.95 -4.97
N VAL A 238 4.79 6.11 -4.35
CA VAL A 238 3.61 5.42 -4.83
C VAL A 238 2.44 5.68 -3.88
N LYS A 239 2.56 5.27 -2.59
CA LYS A 239 1.44 5.30 -1.64
C LYS A 239 1.90 5.32 -0.19
N THR A 240 1.15 6.04 0.64
CA THR A 240 1.25 6.02 2.10
C THR A 240 0.16 5.15 2.71
N GLY A 241 0.40 4.62 3.90
CA GLY A 241 -0.59 3.91 4.71
C GLY A 241 -0.38 4.18 6.18
N LYS A 242 -1.48 4.21 6.95
CA LYS A 242 -1.46 4.30 8.41
C LYS A 242 -2.76 3.77 8.99
N THR A 243 -2.64 2.91 9.99
CA THR A 243 -3.70 2.58 10.95
C THR A 243 -3.05 2.44 12.33
N ALA A 244 -3.85 2.36 13.39
CA ALA A 244 -3.31 2.13 14.72
C ALA A 244 -2.51 0.81 14.83
N ARG A 245 -2.89 -0.22 14.05
CA ARG A 245 -2.22 -1.53 14.03
C ARG A 245 -1.06 -1.60 13.05
N ALA A 246 -1.19 -0.95 11.88
CA ALA A 246 -0.16 -0.99 10.85
C ALA A 246 1.06 -0.13 11.21
N GLY A 247 0.88 0.90 12.04
CA GLY A 247 1.88 1.96 12.16
C GLY A 247 2.01 2.76 10.86
N ASP A 248 3.09 3.48 10.70
CA ASP A 248 3.39 4.21 9.48
C ASP A 248 3.92 3.26 8.40
N CYS A 249 3.28 3.26 7.23
CA CYS A 249 3.65 2.45 6.07
C CYS A 249 3.88 3.33 4.84
N LEU A 250 4.80 2.92 3.96
CA LEU A 250 5.17 3.68 2.79
C LEU A 250 5.62 2.75 1.66
N ILE A 251 5.18 3.05 0.45
CA ILE A 251 5.79 2.55 -0.78
C ILE A 251 6.35 3.75 -1.53
N LEU A 252 7.63 3.71 -1.86
CA LEU A 252 8.30 4.67 -2.73
C LEU A 252 8.66 4.01 -4.06
N SER A 253 8.53 4.78 -5.12
CA SER A 253 9.22 4.58 -6.38
C SER A 253 10.09 5.81 -6.63
N ALA A 254 11.32 5.58 -7.10
CA ALA A 254 12.23 6.66 -7.42
C ALA A 254 13.08 6.30 -8.63
N HIS A 255 13.43 7.30 -9.43
CA HIS A 255 14.26 7.14 -10.61
C HIS A 255 15.45 8.10 -10.61
N ARG A 256 16.50 7.70 -11.32
CA ARG A 256 17.64 8.54 -11.74
C ARG A 256 17.77 8.46 -13.25
N GLU A 257 18.58 9.35 -13.83
CA GLU A 257 18.90 9.30 -15.25
C GLU A 257 19.39 7.90 -15.65
N ALA A 258 18.90 7.40 -16.79
CA ALA A 258 19.31 6.11 -17.30
C ALA A 258 20.80 6.12 -17.69
N GLU A 259 21.47 5.02 -17.48
CA GLU A 259 22.83 4.85 -17.99
C GLU A 259 22.78 4.48 -19.47
N ILE A 260 23.54 5.23 -20.26
CA ILE A 260 23.65 5.01 -21.70
C ILE A 260 25.02 4.42 -21.99
N GLN A 261 25.05 3.21 -22.52
CA GLN A 261 26.28 2.51 -22.93
C GLN A 261 26.28 2.33 -24.44
N LYS A 262 27.28 2.93 -25.12
CA LYS A 262 27.49 2.69 -26.55
C LYS A 262 28.27 1.39 -26.73
N GLN A 263 27.75 0.46 -27.52
CA GLN A 263 28.38 -0.80 -27.90
C GLN A 263 28.42 -0.88 -29.42
N GLY A 264 29.44 -0.31 -30.05
CA GLY A 264 29.52 -0.16 -31.50
C GLY A 264 28.38 0.72 -32.05
N GLU A 265 27.60 0.19 -32.99
CA GLU A 265 26.39 0.87 -33.53
C GLU A 265 25.15 0.80 -32.63
N HIS A 266 25.20 -0.01 -31.57
CA HIS A 266 24.06 -0.18 -30.66
C HIS A 266 24.22 0.69 -29.41
N THR A 267 23.09 1.22 -28.95
CA THR A 267 23.01 1.96 -27.68
C THR A 267 22.19 1.15 -26.70
N LYS A 268 22.80 0.74 -25.60
CA LYS A 268 22.11 0.09 -24.48
C LYS A 268 21.69 1.15 -23.48
N VAL A 269 20.39 1.23 -23.19
CA VAL A 269 19.82 2.10 -22.17
C VAL A 269 19.45 1.25 -20.96
N ASN A 270 20.06 1.55 -19.81
CA ASN A 270 19.76 0.88 -18.54
C ASN A 270 18.98 1.84 -17.64
N PRO A 271 17.64 1.69 -17.50
CA PRO A 271 16.86 2.48 -16.56
C PRO A 271 17.35 2.26 -15.13
N ARG A 272 17.30 3.32 -14.33
CA ARG A 272 17.72 3.29 -12.92
C ARG A 272 16.51 3.62 -12.06
N ASN A 273 15.81 2.58 -11.60
CA ASN A 273 14.56 2.72 -10.86
C ASN A 273 14.58 1.85 -9.61
N LEU A 274 14.20 2.41 -8.47
CA LEU A 274 14.03 1.70 -7.21
C LEU A 274 12.55 1.61 -6.81
N ILE A 275 12.19 0.51 -6.17
CA ILE A 275 10.98 0.40 -5.36
C ILE A 275 11.40 0.08 -3.93
N ILE A 276 10.84 0.82 -2.97
CA ILE A 276 11.06 0.64 -1.55
C ILE A 276 9.71 0.45 -0.89
N VAL A 277 9.56 -0.62 -0.13
CA VAL A 277 8.38 -0.85 0.70
C VAL A 277 8.79 -0.91 2.14
N MET A 278 8.12 -0.15 3.00
CA MET A 278 8.39 -0.05 4.43
C MET A 278 7.08 -0.17 5.22
N LEU A 279 7.08 -1.01 6.25
CA LEU A 279 5.91 -1.33 7.07
C LEU A 279 6.23 -1.17 8.56
N GLY A 280 5.32 -0.53 9.29
CA GLY A 280 5.40 -0.39 10.74
C GLY A 280 6.51 0.54 11.22
N SER A 281 6.81 1.59 10.47
CA SER A 281 7.76 2.63 10.84
C SER A 281 7.20 3.54 11.95
N ALA A 282 8.09 4.14 12.73
CA ALA A 282 7.74 5.21 13.64
C ALA A 282 7.59 6.56 12.92
N ASN A 283 8.36 6.78 11.84
CA ASN A 283 8.31 7.99 11.01
C ASN A 283 8.65 7.64 9.55
N ARG A 284 7.60 7.40 8.74
CA ARG A 284 7.75 6.92 7.36
C ARG A 284 8.53 7.86 6.45
N PHE A 285 8.50 9.17 6.66
CA PHE A 285 9.18 10.10 5.74
C PHE A 285 10.66 10.23 6.09
N THR A 286 11.02 10.27 7.36
CA THR A 286 12.42 10.26 7.80
C THR A 286 13.10 8.94 7.42
N GLU A 287 12.52 7.81 7.82
CA GLU A 287 13.08 6.49 7.51
C GLU A 287 13.02 6.20 6.00
N GLY A 288 11.94 6.59 5.32
CA GLY A 288 11.81 6.45 3.86
C GLY A 288 12.89 7.20 3.09
N GLY A 289 13.22 8.43 3.50
CA GLY A 289 14.33 9.20 2.93
C GLY A 289 15.69 8.54 3.16
N GLN A 290 15.92 7.98 4.35
CA GLN A 290 17.14 7.23 4.67
C GLN A 290 17.25 5.93 3.84
N LEU A 291 16.16 5.18 3.71
CA LEU A 291 16.11 3.97 2.89
C LEU A 291 16.31 4.28 1.39
N LEU A 292 15.81 5.44 0.92
CA LEU A 292 16.05 5.87 -0.46
C LEU A 292 17.52 6.17 -0.71
N ALA A 293 18.17 6.91 0.19
CA ALA A 293 19.61 7.20 0.08
C ALA A 293 20.44 5.89 0.14
N ARG A 294 20.11 5.00 1.07
CA ARG A 294 20.70 3.67 1.20
C ARG A 294 20.48 2.83 -0.05
N GLY A 295 19.26 2.84 -0.58
CA GLY A 295 18.90 2.10 -1.80
C GLY A 295 19.75 2.52 -3.00
N TRP A 296 19.99 3.81 -3.18
CA TRP A 296 20.85 4.28 -4.26
C TRP A 296 22.32 3.89 -4.07
N GLN A 297 22.84 3.90 -2.85
CA GLN A 297 24.21 3.40 -2.58
C GLN A 297 24.35 1.93 -2.94
N LEU A 298 23.38 1.10 -2.54
CA LEU A 298 23.36 -0.33 -2.87
C LEU A 298 23.20 -0.58 -4.37
N TYR A 299 22.35 0.22 -5.03
CA TYR A 299 22.17 0.15 -6.48
C TYR A 299 23.48 0.45 -7.21
N ASP A 300 24.18 1.52 -6.82
CA ASP A 300 25.44 1.92 -7.45
C ASP A 300 26.53 0.83 -7.25
N GLN A 301 26.61 0.21 -6.06
CA GLN A 301 27.49 -0.94 -5.79
C GLN A 301 27.15 -2.15 -6.65
N TRP A 302 25.86 -2.50 -6.75
CA TRP A 302 25.40 -3.60 -7.59
C TRP A 302 25.63 -3.33 -9.07
N ALA A 303 25.43 -2.12 -9.52
CA ALA A 303 25.71 -1.71 -10.90
C ALA A 303 27.18 -1.78 -11.24
N ALA A 304 28.06 -1.31 -10.34
CA ALA A 304 29.52 -1.40 -10.49
C ALA A 304 30.01 -2.86 -10.52
N GLY A 305 29.32 -3.76 -9.81
CA GLY A 305 29.56 -5.22 -9.84
C GLY A 305 28.95 -5.94 -11.07
N GLY A 306 28.51 -5.21 -12.12
CA GLY A 306 28.00 -5.78 -13.37
C GLY A 306 26.55 -6.21 -13.34
N ARG A 307 25.75 -5.77 -12.35
CA ARG A 307 24.31 -6.08 -12.19
C ARG A 307 24.01 -7.58 -12.20
N MET A 308 24.83 -8.36 -11.52
CA MET A 308 24.61 -9.80 -11.38
C MET A 308 23.29 -10.06 -10.66
N ILE A 309 22.42 -10.86 -11.28
CA ILE A 309 21.11 -11.23 -10.74
C ILE A 309 21.18 -12.64 -10.19
N ASP A 310 21.00 -12.76 -8.87
CA ASP A 310 20.79 -14.04 -8.22
C ASP A 310 19.27 -14.34 -8.25
N PRO A 311 18.83 -15.43 -8.91
CA PRO A 311 17.41 -15.79 -8.95
C PRO A 311 16.79 -16.01 -7.56
N LYS A 312 17.59 -16.39 -6.56
CA LYS A 312 17.14 -16.56 -5.17
C LYS A 312 16.89 -15.24 -4.46
N LYS A 313 17.42 -14.15 -4.98
CA LYS A 313 17.26 -12.77 -4.48
C LYS A 313 16.37 -11.92 -5.38
N THR A 314 15.45 -12.52 -6.12
CA THR A 314 14.55 -11.82 -7.04
C THR A 314 13.09 -12.02 -6.62
N LEU A 315 12.30 -10.95 -6.65
CA LEU A 315 10.87 -10.94 -6.33
C LEU A 315 9.99 -11.08 -7.58
#